data_f0a3fad0389844d37638cb9654506eab
#
_entry.id   f0a3fad0389844d37638cb9654506eab
#
_cell.length_a   1.000
_cell.length_b   1.000
_cell.length_c   1.000
_cell.angle_alpha   90.00
_cell.angle_beta   90.00
_cell.angle_gamma   90.00
#
_symmetry.space_group_name_H-M   'P 1'
#
loop_
_entity.id
_entity.type
_entity.pdbx_description
1 polymer ?
#
loop_
_entity_poly.entity_id
_entity_poly.type
_entity_poly.pdbx_seq_one_letter_code
_entity_poly.pdbx_strand_id
1 'polypeptide(L)'
;MDGAEAKRPRVAAVITEFTHRSHAHVILENFLEPYYFNGKLTESGIDVVGLYVDQFPAGHDMAREVAKQYKIEIYPTIAEALRLGGKELAVDGVLSIGEHGNYPSTDRGAVMYPRKRFFDEIVAVFRQSGRVVPLFSDKHLSYRWDWANEMVQVARELKIPFMAGSSVPLAQRRPPLELPDGAV
;
A
#
# COMPACT_ATOMS: atom_id res chain seq x y z
N MET A 1 38.32 3.19 -5.49
CA MET A 1 37.07 3.20 -6.28
C MET A 1 35.95 3.48 -5.32
N ASP A 2 35.56 4.76 -5.22
CA ASP A 2 34.41 5.14 -4.38
C ASP A 2 33.16 4.56 -5.02
N GLY A 3 32.64 3.50 -4.43
CA GLY A 3 31.33 2.99 -4.76
C GLY A 3 30.28 4.00 -4.30
N ALA A 4 29.75 4.80 -5.21
CA ALA A 4 28.59 5.62 -4.93
C ALA A 4 27.49 4.68 -4.39
N GLU A 5 27.16 4.83 -3.12
CA GLU A 5 26.07 4.08 -2.48
C GLU A 5 24.81 4.31 -3.31
N ALA A 6 24.25 3.26 -3.89
CA ALA A 6 23.09 3.38 -4.77
C ALA A 6 21.95 4.01 -3.97
N LYS A 7 21.43 5.14 -4.44
CA LYS A 7 20.35 5.87 -3.78
C LYS A 7 19.15 4.93 -3.60
N ARG A 8 18.72 4.74 -2.36
CA ARG A 8 17.56 3.88 -2.04
C ARG A 8 16.30 4.47 -2.67
N PRO A 9 15.43 3.64 -3.28
CA PRO A 9 14.13 4.08 -3.75
C PRO A 9 13.28 4.65 -2.61
N ARG A 10 12.58 5.72 -2.88
CA ARG A 10 11.73 6.44 -1.94
C ARG A 10 10.27 6.16 -2.21
N VAL A 11 9.51 5.71 -1.21
CA VAL A 11 8.09 5.38 -1.38
C VAL A 11 7.20 6.21 -0.45
N ALA A 12 6.00 6.51 -0.90
CA ALA A 12 4.92 6.99 -0.06
C ALA A 12 3.96 5.85 0.29
N ALA A 13 3.46 5.82 1.52
CA ALA A 13 2.41 4.90 1.92
C ALA A 13 1.08 5.64 2.11
N VAL A 14 0.04 5.10 1.49
CA VAL A 14 -1.35 5.58 1.54
C VAL A 14 -2.15 4.54 2.31
N ILE A 15 -2.54 4.85 3.54
CA ILE A 15 -3.10 3.87 4.46
C ILE A 15 -4.43 4.35 5.07
N THR A 16 -5.26 3.41 5.48
CA THR A 16 -6.52 3.72 6.17
C THR A 16 -6.28 4.12 7.63
N GLU A 17 -5.56 3.31 8.37
CA GLU A 17 -5.14 3.56 9.74
C GLU A 17 -3.84 2.81 10.04
N PHE A 18 -3.12 3.23 11.06
CA PHE A 18 -1.92 2.54 11.55
C PHE A 18 -2.13 2.12 13.00
N THR A 19 -2.65 0.92 13.19
CA THR A 19 -2.90 0.35 14.52
C THR A 19 -2.11 -0.95 14.70
N HIS A 20 -1.97 -1.42 15.94
CA HIS A 20 -1.24 -2.66 16.21
C HIS A 20 -1.81 -3.84 15.44
N ARG A 21 -0.97 -4.53 14.66
CA ARG A 21 -1.32 -5.65 13.77
C ARG A 21 -2.31 -5.32 12.65
N SER A 22 -2.55 -4.03 12.36
CA SER A 22 -3.22 -3.68 11.11
C SER A 22 -2.36 -4.06 9.91
N HIS A 23 -2.95 -4.13 8.72
CA HIS A 23 -2.19 -4.40 7.49
C HIS A 23 -1.09 -3.34 7.27
N ALA A 24 -1.39 -2.07 7.56
CA ALA A 24 -0.38 -1.02 7.50
C ALA A 24 0.81 -1.32 8.43
N HIS A 25 0.55 -1.76 9.67
CA HIS A 25 1.61 -2.10 10.62
C HIS A 25 2.47 -3.26 10.09
N VAL A 26 1.86 -4.43 9.79
CA VAL A 26 2.62 -5.64 9.42
C VAL A 26 3.30 -5.54 8.06
N ILE A 27 2.84 -4.67 7.18
CA ILE A 27 3.50 -4.42 5.90
C ILE A 27 4.63 -3.41 6.07
N LEU A 28 4.36 -2.26 6.70
CA LEU A 28 5.34 -1.18 6.80
C LEU A 28 6.49 -1.50 7.77
N GLU A 29 6.29 -2.34 8.79
CA GLU A 29 7.38 -2.76 9.68
C GLU A 29 8.56 -3.36 8.90
N ASN A 30 8.31 -4.12 7.82
CA ASN A 30 9.36 -4.72 6.98
C ASN A 30 10.08 -3.70 6.08
N PHE A 31 9.57 -2.48 5.96
CA PHE A 31 10.26 -1.36 5.31
C PHE A 31 11.01 -0.49 6.31
N LEU A 32 10.53 -0.42 7.53
CA LEU A 32 11.05 0.45 8.58
C LEU A 32 12.11 -0.22 9.44
N GLU A 33 12.02 -1.54 9.61
CA GLU A 33 12.93 -2.34 10.43
C GLU A 33 13.55 -3.49 9.62
N PRO A 34 14.75 -3.95 9.99
CA PRO A 34 15.30 -5.18 9.45
C PRO A 34 14.44 -6.39 9.82
N TYR A 35 14.28 -7.30 8.90
CA TYR A 35 13.52 -8.55 9.10
C TYR A 35 14.32 -9.77 8.69
N TYR A 36 13.92 -10.95 9.19
CA TYR A 36 14.56 -12.20 8.80
C TYR A 36 13.92 -12.77 7.54
N PHE A 37 14.74 -12.94 6.50
CA PHE A 37 14.37 -13.64 5.28
C PHE A 37 15.31 -14.82 5.05
N ASN A 38 14.76 -16.04 4.97
CA ASN A 38 15.54 -17.29 4.85
C ASN A 38 16.69 -17.39 5.86
N GLY A 39 16.44 -17.02 7.13
CA GLY A 39 17.41 -17.07 8.21
C GLY A 39 18.48 -15.98 8.19
N LYS A 40 18.39 -15.01 7.28
CA LYS A 40 19.30 -13.86 7.21
C LYS A 40 18.57 -12.58 7.59
N LEU A 41 19.20 -11.78 8.44
CA LEU A 41 18.73 -10.42 8.72
C LEU A 41 18.86 -9.59 7.44
N THR A 42 17.76 -9.01 6.99
CA THR A 42 17.62 -8.35 5.70
C THR A 42 16.95 -7.00 5.91
N GLU A 43 17.37 -6.01 5.17
CA GLU A 43 16.68 -4.72 5.05
C GLU A 43 15.92 -4.63 3.73
N SER A 44 14.83 -3.88 3.69
CA SER A 44 14.05 -3.69 2.47
C SER A 44 14.85 -3.00 1.34
N GLY A 45 15.83 -2.18 1.71
CA GLY A 45 16.55 -1.33 0.76
C GLY A 45 15.70 -0.19 0.18
N ILE A 46 14.53 0.09 0.76
CA ILE A 46 13.55 1.10 0.32
C ILE A 46 13.24 2.02 1.49
N ASP A 47 13.16 3.33 1.24
CA ASP A 47 12.85 4.33 2.25
C ASP A 47 11.38 4.76 2.16
N VAL A 48 10.64 4.61 3.25
CA VAL A 48 9.30 5.21 3.39
C VAL A 48 9.49 6.67 3.79
N VAL A 49 9.10 7.60 2.92
CA VAL A 49 9.40 9.03 3.08
C VAL A 49 8.17 9.91 3.24
N GLY A 50 6.97 9.38 3.07
CA GLY A 50 5.73 10.10 3.25
C GLY A 50 4.58 9.17 3.57
N LEU A 51 3.66 9.64 4.40
CA LEU A 51 2.44 8.95 4.77
C LEU A 51 1.21 9.81 4.45
N TYR A 52 0.18 9.17 3.92
CA TYR A 52 -1.20 9.63 4.05
C TYR A 52 -1.95 8.64 4.93
N VAL A 53 -2.62 9.13 5.96
CA VAL A 53 -3.40 8.34 6.91
C VAL A 53 -4.83 8.85 6.91
N ASP A 54 -5.77 8.00 6.54
CA ASP A 54 -7.18 8.40 6.38
C ASP A 54 -7.90 8.56 7.74
N GLN A 55 -7.54 7.74 8.73
CA GLN A 55 -8.14 7.75 10.06
C GLN A 55 -7.09 7.59 11.16
N PHE A 56 -7.33 8.27 12.28
CA PHE A 56 -6.49 8.22 13.48
C PHE A 56 -7.37 7.80 14.67
N PRO A 57 -7.55 6.48 14.91
CA PRO A 57 -8.44 5.99 15.96
C PRO A 57 -7.90 6.35 17.34
N ALA A 58 -8.75 7.01 18.17
CA ALA A 58 -8.37 7.46 19.49
C ALA A 58 -7.91 6.29 20.37
N GLY A 59 -6.76 6.44 21.04
CA GLY A 59 -6.17 5.45 21.94
C GLY A 59 -5.50 4.24 21.27
N HIS A 60 -5.56 4.13 19.93
CA HIS A 60 -4.97 3.01 19.20
C HIS A 60 -4.10 3.44 18.01
N ASP A 61 -4.06 4.73 17.69
CA ASP A 61 -3.25 5.28 16.61
C ASP A 61 -1.76 5.16 16.91
N MET A 62 -1.02 4.53 16.02
CA MET A 62 0.44 4.45 16.03
C MET A 62 1.09 5.34 14.97
N ALA A 63 0.33 5.88 14.02
CA ALA A 63 0.89 6.58 12.87
C ALA A 63 1.77 7.76 13.26
N ARG A 64 1.32 8.56 14.26
CA ARG A 64 2.05 9.74 14.70
C ARG A 64 3.37 9.41 15.40
N GLU A 65 3.39 8.36 16.22
CA GLU A 65 4.60 7.91 16.92
C GLU A 65 5.59 7.30 15.93
N VAL A 66 5.13 6.44 15.04
CA VAL A 66 5.95 5.83 13.98
C VAL A 66 6.52 6.90 13.05
N ALA A 67 5.71 7.84 12.60
CA ALA A 67 6.15 8.94 11.76
C ALA A 67 7.25 9.79 12.44
N LYS A 68 7.09 10.08 13.74
CA LYS A 68 8.10 10.78 14.53
C LYS A 68 9.38 9.96 14.70
N GLN A 69 9.27 8.67 15.01
CA GLN A 69 10.40 7.77 15.23
C GLN A 69 11.28 7.67 13.98
N TYR A 70 10.66 7.47 12.81
CA TYR A 70 11.36 7.28 11.53
C TYR A 70 11.51 8.56 10.71
N LYS A 71 11.10 9.72 11.26
CA LYS A 71 11.18 11.05 10.59
C LYS A 71 10.46 11.08 9.26
N ILE A 72 9.28 10.47 9.21
CA ILE A 72 8.40 10.42 8.05
C ILE A 72 7.34 11.52 8.21
N GLU A 73 7.09 12.30 7.17
CA GLU A 73 6.04 13.32 7.16
C GLU A 73 4.66 12.66 6.94
N ILE A 74 3.65 13.08 7.72
CA ILE A 74 2.25 12.75 7.47
C ILE A 74 1.60 13.92 6.72
N TYR A 75 1.11 13.65 5.54
CA TYR A 75 0.50 14.66 4.68
C TYR A 75 -1.03 14.61 4.76
N PRO A 76 -1.70 15.76 4.64
CA PRO A 76 -3.17 15.85 4.73
C PRO A 76 -3.91 15.27 3.52
N THR A 77 -3.22 15.10 2.38
CA THR A 77 -3.79 14.52 1.16
C THR A 77 -2.85 13.50 0.54
N ILE A 78 -3.42 12.56 -0.22
CA ILE A 78 -2.65 11.59 -1.01
C ILE A 78 -1.74 12.32 -2.00
N ALA A 79 -2.24 13.36 -2.65
CA ALA A 79 -1.46 14.13 -3.59
C ALA A 79 -0.23 14.78 -2.95
N GLU A 80 -0.35 15.34 -1.77
CA GLU A 80 0.78 15.93 -1.05
C GLU A 80 1.78 14.86 -0.58
N ALA A 81 1.31 13.69 -0.13
CA ALA A 81 2.17 12.57 0.24
C ALA A 81 3.03 12.09 -0.94
N LEU A 82 2.45 11.95 -2.14
CA LEU A 82 3.17 11.54 -3.33
C LEU A 82 4.14 12.61 -3.85
N ARG A 83 3.86 13.87 -3.57
CA ARG A 83 4.68 15.03 -3.96
C ARG A 83 5.64 15.50 -2.87
N LEU A 84 5.56 14.90 -1.68
CA LEU A 84 6.32 15.32 -0.50
C LEU A 84 6.18 16.82 -0.22
N GLY A 85 4.96 17.32 -0.31
CA GLY A 85 4.62 18.73 -0.15
C GLY A 85 4.98 19.64 -1.34
N GLY A 86 5.59 19.10 -2.40
CA GLY A 86 5.96 19.83 -3.60
C GLY A 86 4.87 19.87 -4.68
N LYS A 87 5.26 20.22 -5.91
CA LYS A 87 4.34 20.32 -7.06
C LYS A 87 4.33 19.05 -7.92
N GLU A 88 5.45 18.36 -8.01
CA GLU A 88 5.66 17.21 -8.88
C GLU A 88 5.70 15.89 -8.10
N LEU A 89 5.43 14.78 -8.78
CA LEU A 89 5.60 13.43 -8.21
C LEU A 89 7.06 13.23 -7.76
N ALA A 90 7.26 13.05 -6.46
CA ALA A 90 8.58 13.07 -5.83
C ALA A 90 9.00 11.72 -5.23
N VAL A 91 8.20 10.66 -5.45
CA VAL A 91 8.49 9.30 -4.97
C VAL A 91 8.77 8.34 -6.12
N ASP A 92 9.41 7.23 -5.82
CA ASP A 92 9.80 6.17 -6.76
C ASP A 92 8.83 4.97 -6.72
N GLY A 93 7.88 4.96 -5.78
CA GLY A 93 6.84 3.96 -5.65
C GLY A 93 5.77 4.36 -4.64
N VAL A 94 4.63 3.66 -4.68
CA VAL A 94 3.50 3.88 -3.77
C VAL A 94 3.02 2.56 -3.18
N LEU A 95 2.81 2.55 -1.86
CA LEU A 95 2.18 1.46 -1.11
C LEU A 95 0.77 1.89 -0.73
N SER A 96 -0.26 1.28 -1.34
CA SER A 96 -1.67 1.54 -1.03
C SER A 96 -2.22 0.40 -0.17
N ILE A 97 -2.47 0.68 1.12
CA ILE A 97 -2.88 -0.31 2.12
C ILE A 97 -4.22 0.12 2.70
N GLY A 98 -5.28 -0.23 2.00
CA GLY A 98 -6.65 0.17 2.30
C GLY A 98 -7.44 -0.89 3.08
N GLU A 99 -6.94 -1.34 4.22
CA GLU A 99 -7.58 -2.33 5.09
C GLU A 99 -7.63 -1.80 6.54
N HIS A 100 -8.64 -2.20 7.30
CA HIS A 100 -8.96 -1.69 8.63
C HIS A 100 -9.52 -0.27 8.63
N GLY A 101 -9.98 0.19 9.77
CA GLY A 101 -10.64 1.48 9.95
C GLY A 101 -12.16 1.37 10.06
N ASN A 102 -12.80 2.46 10.43
CA ASN A 102 -14.24 2.56 10.60
C ASN A 102 -14.88 3.03 9.28
N TYR A 103 -15.35 2.08 8.49
CA TYR A 103 -16.02 2.32 7.21
C TYR A 103 -17.38 1.63 7.19
N PRO A 104 -18.36 2.15 6.44
CA PRO A 104 -19.67 1.51 6.31
C PRO A 104 -19.54 0.15 5.64
N SER A 105 -20.56 -0.69 5.85
CA SER A 105 -20.69 -1.97 5.17
C SER A 105 -21.80 -1.92 4.12
N THR A 106 -21.66 -2.74 3.09
CA THR A 106 -22.76 -3.01 2.14
C THR A 106 -23.85 -3.83 2.82
N ASP A 107 -25.02 -3.91 2.18
CA ASP A 107 -26.13 -4.77 2.65
C ASP A 107 -25.75 -6.27 2.76
N ARG A 108 -24.67 -6.68 2.07
CA ARG A 108 -24.11 -8.03 2.12
C ARG A 108 -22.98 -8.20 3.14
N GLY A 109 -22.73 -7.18 3.99
CA GLY A 109 -21.71 -7.21 5.04
C GLY A 109 -20.28 -6.97 4.57
N ALA A 110 -20.03 -6.64 3.31
CA ALA A 110 -18.69 -6.27 2.85
C ALA A 110 -18.35 -4.84 3.30
N VAL A 111 -17.23 -4.66 4.00
CA VAL A 111 -16.77 -3.33 4.42
C VAL A 111 -16.29 -2.53 3.21
N MET A 112 -16.79 -1.30 3.11
CA MET A 112 -16.55 -0.40 1.98
C MET A 112 -15.23 0.37 2.14
N TYR A 113 -14.12 -0.36 2.24
CA TYR A 113 -12.80 0.25 2.34
C TYR A 113 -12.48 1.16 1.14
N PRO A 114 -11.75 2.27 1.34
CA PRO A 114 -11.59 3.33 0.33
C PRO A 114 -10.53 3.02 -0.76
N ARG A 115 -10.28 1.74 -1.07
CA ARG A 115 -9.22 1.32 -2.01
C ARG A 115 -9.35 1.92 -3.40
N LYS A 116 -10.60 1.99 -3.93
CA LYS A 116 -10.87 2.61 -5.23
C LYS A 116 -10.57 4.12 -5.19
N ARG A 117 -11.01 4.81 -4.14
CA ARG A 117 -10.70 6.23 -3.94
C ARG A 117 -9.18 6.47 -3.86
N PHE A 118 -8.46 5.67 -3.06
CA PHE A 118 -7.01 5.76 -2.97
C PHE A 118 -6.35 5.58 -4.34
N PHE A 119 -6.76 4.56 -5.08
CA PHE A 119 -6.25 4.31 -6.42
C PHE A 119 -6.51 5.50 -7.35
N ASP A 120 -7.73 6.05 -7.36
CA ASP A 120 -8.09 7.16 -8.23
C ASP A 120 -7.29 8.42 -7.92
N GLU A 121 -7.10 8.74 -6.63
CA GLU A 121 -6.31 9.89 -6.21
C GLU A 121 -4.82 9.72 -6.56
N ILE A 122 -4.26 8.52 -6.40
CA ILE A 122 -2.88 8.19 -6.83
C ILE A 122 -2.75 8.38 -8.35
N VAL A 123 -3.67 7.79 -9.12
CA VAL A 123 -3.67 7.88 -10.59
C VAL A 123 -3.83 9.32 -11.07
N ALA A 124 -4.63 10.14 -10.37
CA ALA A 124 -4.76 11.55 -10.67
C ALA A 124 -3.40 12.29 -10.59
N VAL A 125 -2.59 11.97 -9.58
CA VAL A 125 -1.23 12.52 -9.46
C VAL A 125 -0.34 12.04 -10.61
N PHE A 126 -0.39 10.76 -10.96
CA PHE A 126 0.37 10.21 -12.10
C PHE A 126 0.03 10.91 -13.42
N ARG A 127 -1.27 11.10 -13.69
CA ARG A 127 -1.74 11.80 -14.90
C ARG A 127 -1.27 13.26 -14.93
N GLN A 128 -1.36 13.98 -13.81
CA GLN A 128 -0.94 15.37 -13.71
C GLN A 128 0.58 15.53 -13.87
N SER A 129 1.35 14.56 -13.39
CA SER A 129 2.82 14.58 -13.47
C SER A 129 3.36 14.07 -14.81
N GLY A 130 2.51 13.47 -15.66
CA GLY A 130 2.96 12.77 -16.88
C GLY A 130 3.93 11.61 -16.62
N ARG A 131 3.98 11.11 -15.38
CA ARG A 131 4.90 10.07 -14.92
C ARG A 131 4.16 9.06 -14.04
N VAL A 132 4.46 7.78 -14.20
CA VAL A 132 3.97 6.70 -13.33
C VAL A 132 5.13 6.08 -12.56
N VAL A 133 4.83 5.53 -11.41
CA VAL A 133 5.77 4.74 -10.59
C VAL A 133 5.11 3.41 -10.20
N PRO A 134 5.87 2.39 -9.76
CA PRO A 134 5.31 1.17 -9.21
C PRO A 134 4.28 1.44 -8.12
N LEU A 135 3.15 0.76 -8.21
CA LEU A 135 2.04 0.83 -7.25
C LEU A 135 1.76 -0.56 -6.70
N PHE A 136 1.99 -0.75 -5.42
CA PHE A 136 1.48 -1.89 -4.67
C PHE A 136 0.09 -1.56 -4.11
N SER A 137 -0.88 -2.42 -4.34
CA SER A 137 -2.20 -2.36 -3.70
C SER A 137 -2.41 -3.61 -2.88
N ASP A 138 -2.59 -3.43 -1.58
CA ASP A 138 -2.91 -4.54 -0.68
C ASP A 138 -4.24 -5.19 -1.08
N LYS A 139 -4.39 -6.43 -0.66
CA LYS A 139 -5.58 -7.25 -0.93
C LYS A 139 -6.83 -6.60 -0.34
N HIS A 140 -7.93 -6.82 -0.95
CA HIS A 140 -8.21 -7.08 -2.36
C HIS A 140 -8.52 -5.75 -3.04
N LEU A 141 -8.54 -5.70 -4.36
CA LEU A 141 -8.63 -4.41 -5.08
C LEU A 141 -9.85 -3.58 -4.71
N SER A 142 -11.03 -4.20 -4.59
CA SER A 142 -12.26 -3.50 -4.23
C SER A 142 -13.32 -4.49 -3.70
N TYR A 143 -14.28 -3.97 -2.95
CA TYR A 143 -15.52 -4.69 -2.59
C TYR A 143 -16.53 -4.74 -3.75
N ARG A 144 -16.23 -4.10 -4.90
CA ARG A 144 -17.02 -4.14 -6.14
C ARG A 144 -16.16 -4.66 -7.28
N TRP A 145 -16.70 -5.63 -8.03
CA TRP A 145 -16.03 -6.23 -9.18
C TRP A 145 -15.75 -5.23 -10.30
N ASP A 146 -16.74 -4.39 -10.64
CA ASP A 146 -16.60 -3.37 -11.69
C ASP A 146 -15.46 -2.38 -11.39
N TRP A 147 -15.34 -1.94 -10.15
CA TRP A 147 -14.25 -1.08 -9.70
C TRP A 147 -12.89 -1.78 -9.73
N ALA A 148 -12.83 -3.04 -9.29
CA ALA A 148 -11.60 -3.81 -9.37
C ALA A 148 -11.13 -3.98 -10.82
N ASN A 149 -12.06 -4.27 -11.74
CA ASN A 149 -11.76 -4.38 -13.16
C ASN A 149 -11.29 -3.04 -13.76
N GLU A 150 -11.95 -1.93 -13.44
CA GLU A 150 -11.55 -0.59 -13.85
C GLU A 150 -10.13 -0.25 -13.38
N MET A 151 -9.79 -0.54 -12.12
CA MET A 151 -8.44 -0.31 -11.59
C MET A 151 -7.37 -1.04 -12.41
N VAL A 152 -7.62 -2.31 -12.76
CA VAL A 152 -6.71 -3.10 -13.59
C VAL A 152 -6.60 -2.54 -15.02
N GLN A 153 -7.72 -2.11 -15.61
CA GLN A 153 -7.73 -1.51 -16.95
C GLN A 153 -6.93 -0.20 -16.98
N VAL A 154 -7.20 0.71 -16.04
CA VAL A 154 -6.48 1.99 -15.92
C VAL A 154 -4.98 1.75 -15.68
N ALA A 155 -4.62 0.79 -14.83
CA ALA A 155 -3.21 0.45 -14.60
C ALA A 155 -2.52 -0.03 -15.89
N ARG A 156 -3.21 -0.83 -16.71
CA ARG A 156 -2.70 -1.30 -18.02
C ARG A 156 -2.58 -0.15 -19.02
N GLU A 157 -3.59 0.70 -19.16
CA GLU A 157 -3.61 1.84 -20.07
C GLU A 157 -2.45 2.81 -19.78
N LEU A 158 -2.24 3.12 -18.53
CA LEU A 158 -1.17 4.01 -18.09
C LEU A 158 0.19 3.32 -17.95
N LYS A 159 0.25 2.00 -18.17
CA LYS A 159 1.46 1.18 -17.99
C LYS A 159 2.06 1.31 -16.59
N ILE A 160 1.20 1.38 -15.57
CA ILE A 160 1.64 1.41 -14.17
C ILE A 160 2.19 0.00 -13.84
N PRO A 161 3.42 -0.14 -13.34
CA PRO A 161 3.89 -1.38 -12.75
C PRO A 161 3.03 -1.67 -11.50
N PHE A 162 1.98 -2.50 -11.66
CA PHE A 162 0.93 -2.69 -10.69
C PHE A 162 1.01 -4.06 -10.04
N MET A 163 1.31 -4.09 -8.75
CA MET A 163 1.25 -5.29 -7.92
C MET A 163 -0.01 -5.23 -7.06
N ALA A 164 -0.91 -6.19 -7.26
CA ALA A 164 -2.16 -6.26 -6.51
C ALA A 164 -2.56 -7.72 -6.29
N GLY A 165 -3.28 -7.96 -5.22
CA GLY A 165 -3.78 -9.29 -4.90
C GLY A 165 -3.34 -9.79 -3.54
N SER A 166 -3.55 -11.07 -3.30
CA SER A 166 -3.28 -11.73 -2.03
C SER A 166 -2.23 -12.82 -2.19
N SER A 167 -1.37 -12.98 -1.19
CA SER A 167 -0.46 -14.13 -1.10
C SER A 167 -1.17 -15.43 -0.65
N VAL A 168 -2.42 -15.35 -0.19
CA VAL A 168 -3.17 -16.53 0.28
C VAL A 168 -3.23 -17.67 -0.73
N PRO A 169 -3.45 -17.44 -2.04
CA PRO A 169 -3.42 -18.52 -3.03
C PRO A 169 -2.07 -19.23 -3.15
N LEU A 170 -0.98 -18.59 -2.72
CA LEU A 170 0.38 -19.13 -2.75
C LEU A 170 0.78 -19.77 -1.40
N ALA A 171 -0.06 -19.63 -0.38
CA ALA A 171 0.18 -20.22 0.94
C ALA A 171 -0.05 -21.73 0.92
N GLN A 172 0.70 -22.45 1.75
CA GLN A 172 0.49 -23.88 1.93
C GLN A 172 -0.92 -24.17 2.45
N ARG A 173 -1.67 -25.00 1.73
CA ARG A 173 -3.00 -25.44 2.16
C ARG A 173 -2.93 -26.34 3.38
N ARG A 174 -3.80 -26.10 4.35
CA ARG A 174 -3.93 -26.98 5.53
C ARG A 174 -5.43 -27.19 5.83
N PRO A 175 -5.97 -28.40 5.66
CA PRO A 175 -5.28 -29.61 5.16
C PRO A 175 -4.86 -29.49 3.70
N PRO A 176 -3.87 -30.27 3.24
CA PRO A 176 -3.42 -30.30 1.86
C PRO A 176 -4.48 -31.06 1.02
N LEU A 177 -5.53 -30.33 0.67
CA LEU A 177 -6.66 -30.86 -0.10
C LEU A 177 -6.55 -30.36 -1.55
N GLU A 178 -6.42 -31.28 -2.48
CA GLU A 178 -6.62 -31.01 -3.91
C GLU A 178 -8.10 -31.23 -4.23
N LEU A 179 -8.73 -30.22 -4.80
CA LEU A 179 -10.09 -30.36 -5.30
C LEU A 179 -10.04 -31.08 -6.65
N PRO A 180 -10.93 -32.06 -6.89
CA PRO A 180 -11.00 -32.69 -8.20
C PRO A 180 -11.42 -31.69 -9.27
N ASP A 181 -10.99 -31.92 -10.51
CA ASP A 181 -11.41 -31.10 -11.64
C ASP A 181 -12.93 -31.07 -11.76
N GLY A 182 -13.48 -29.85 -11.86
CA GLY A 182 -14.92 -29.64 -11.93
C GLY A 182 -15.64 -29.56 -10.57
N ALA A 183 -14.94 -29.57 -9.44
CA ALA A 183 -15.50 -29.24 -8.15
C ALA A 183 -15.79 -27.73 -8.08
N VAL A 184 -17.05 -27.34 -8.15
CA VAL A 184 -17.55 -25.95 -8.04
C VAL A 184 -18.50 -25.88 -6.87
#